data_6a3cac69ced65b6c3ba729e93225ccf5
#
_entry.id   6a3cac69ced65b6c3ba729e93225ccf5
#
_cell.length_a   1.000
_cell.length_b   1.000
_cell.length_c   1.000
_cell.angle_alpha   90.00
_cell.angle_beta   90.00
_cell.angle_gamma   90.00
#
_symmetry.space_group_name_H-M   'P 1'
#
loop_
_entity.id
_entity.type
_entity.pdbx_description
1 polymer ?
#
loop_
_entity_poly.entity_id
_entity_poly.type
_entity_poly.pdbx_seq_one_letter_code
_entity_poly.pdbx_strand_id
1 'polypeptide(L)'
;MRRPRSPDALRMSRAPWFAIWLVLSAGVLLLVTFVLSRKTGASENSAGHVLTAGNATITVTSRGPIPDVGQTSVDEWVVRSAAIVRGYFGEFPVPAVTLRITSADGGAMGSGKTYGYPQPRIEVTMGQRISLAALNDDWVLVHEMTHLSLPAIADEHNWLAEGVAVYVEGVARTQAGNLTEAHLWDEYATSMPKGLPQPGDQGLDRTHTWARTYWGGALYCLIADVQIREKTKNRRGLQDALRAIARTGGGMSQEWPIERILREGDAATGTTVLTDVYVAMKDHPYAPDIAELWSDLGLRLGEGGMRFDETARLAAVRRAITRAPSARRTGDAYVDADAERPETPVR
;
A
#
# COMPACT_ATOMS: atom_id res chain seq x y z
N MET A 1 16.47 4.91 -73.94
CA MET A 1 16.65 3.44 -73.72
C MET A 1 15.93 3.05 -72.42
N ARG A 2 14.98 2.16 -72.62
CA ARG A 2 14.21 1.27 -71.78
C ARG A 2 14.38 1.33 -70.25
N ARG A 3 13.25 1.58 -69.52
CA ARG A 3 12.96 1.17 -68.15
C ARG A 3 12.80 -0.34 -68.11
N PRO A 4 13.07 -0.96 -66.97
CA PRO A 4 12.28 -2.14 -66.56
C PRO A 4 11.55 -1.93 -65.21
N ARG A 5 10.47 -2.64 -65.18
CA ARG A 5 9.35 -2.78 -64.26
C ARG A 5 9.70 -3.25 -62.86
N SER A 6 8.90 -2.79 -61.92
CA SER A 6 8.73 -3.32 -60.55
C SER A 6 8.06 -4.71 -60.54
N PRO A 7 8.29 -5.55 -59.54
CA PRO A 7 7.35 -6.59 -59.14
C PRO A 7 6.69 -6.30 -57.79
N ASP A 8 5.41 -6.42 -57.85
CA ASP A 8 4.37 -6.85 -56.93
C ASP A 8 4.54 -6.73 -55.39
N ALA A 9 3.67 -5.87 -54.89
CA ALA A 9 3.27 -5.74 -53.51
C ALA A 9 2.37 -6.92 -53.07
N LEU A 10 2.81 -7.70 -52.10
CA LEU A 10 1.97 -8.62 -51.34
C LEU A 10 1.09 -7.83 -50.36
N ARG A 11 -0.18 -7.72 -50.71
CA ARG A 11 -1.28 -7.25 -49.86
C ARG A 11 -1.47 -8.27 -48.72
N MET A 12 -1.08 -7.95 -47.51
CA MET A 12 -1.62 -8.61 -46.33
C MET A 12 -2.89 -7.87 -45.87
N SER A 13 -3.99 -8.60 -45.95
CA SER A 13 -5.32 -8.17 -45.55
C SER A 13 -5.40 -7.92 -44.04
N ARG A 14 -5.81 -6.69 -43.71
CA ARG A 14 -6.28 -6.36 -42.34
C ARG A 14 -7.69 -6.89 -42.18
N ALA A 15 -7.90 -7.87 -41.31
CA ALA A 15 -9.22 -8.23 -40.83
C ALA A 15 -9.59 -7.36 -39.60
N PRO A 16 -10.78 -6.78 -39.55
CA PRO A 16 -11.22 -6.00 -38.40
C PRO A 16 -11.86 -6.92 -37.34
N TRP A 17 -11.37 -6.86 -36.15
CA TRP A 17 -11.99 -7.46 -34.97
C TRP A 17 -12.99 -6.46 -34.35
N PHE A 18 -14.11 -6.22 -35.05
CA PHE A 18 -15.29 -5.58 -34.49
C PHE A 18 -16.54 -6.25 -35.04
N ALA A 19 -17.46 -6.51 -34.13
CA ALA A 19 -18.85 -6.94 -34.33
C ALA A 19 -19.10 -8.44 -34.24
N ILE A 20 -19.57 -8.89 -33.05
CA ILE A 20 -20.70 -9.78 -32.89
C ILE A 20 -21.32 -9.47 -31.52
N TRP A 21 -22.27 -8.54 -31.51
CA TRP A 21 -23.42 -8.46 -30.61
C TRP A 21 -24.58 -7.86 -31.40
N LEU A 22 -25.42 -8.70 -31.97
CA LEU A 22 -26.79 -8.35 -32.33
C LEU A 22 -27.66 -9.61 -32.46
N VAL A 23 -28.51 -9.77 -31.45
CA VAL A 23 -29.91 -10.19 -31.48
C VAL A 23 -30.33 -11.31 -32.43
N LEU A 24 -30.79 -12.43 -31.89
CA LEU A 24 -31.89 -13.19 -32.44
C LEU A 24 -32.83 -13.64 -31.31
N SER A 25 -33.94 -12.91 -31.20
CA SER A 25 -35.16 -13.31 -30.55
C SER A 25 -35.95 -14.16 -31.53
N ALA A 26 -36.13 -15.47 -31.26
CA ALA A 26 -37.23 -16.27 -31.75
C ALA A 26 -37.37 -17.51 -30.88
N GLY A 27 -38.60 -17.70 -30.38
CA GLY A 27 -38.97 -18.67 -29.38
C GLY A 27 -38.82 -20.14 -29.85
N VAL A 28 -38.30 -20.94 -28.94
CA VAL A 28 -38.55 -22.39 -28.88
C VAL A 28 -38.90 -22.72 -27.43
N LEU A 29 -40.12 -23.11 -27.24
CA LEU A 29 -40.66 -23.69 -26.00
C LEU A 29 -39.97 -25.06 -25.83
N LEU A 30 -38.94 -25.16 -25.04
CA LEU A 30 -38.33 -26.42 -24.63
C LEU A 30 -38.57 -26.62 -23.14
N LEU A 31 -39.34 -27.66 -22.83
CA LEU A 31 -39.46 -28.21 -21.48
C LEU A 31 -38.02 -28.49 -20.95
N VAL A 32 -37.53 -27.61 -20.09
CA VAL A 32 -36.34 -27.89 -19.30
C VAL A 32 -36.83 -28.56 -18.03
N THR A 33 -36.69 -29.87 -17.97
CA THR A 33 -36.68 -30.64 -16.73
C THR A 33 -35.70 -30.00 -15.78
N PHE A 34 -36.18 -29.39 -14.72
CA PHE A 34 -35.44 -28.80 -13.64
C PHE A 34 -34.74 -29.94 -12.87
N VAL A 35 -33.57 -30.35 -13.34
CA VAL A 35 -32.65 -31.11 -12.51
C VAL A 35 -32.15 -30.17 -11.45
N LEU A 36 -32.71 -30.28 -10.25
CA LEU A 36 -32.18 -29.70 -9.03
C LEU A 36 -30.79 -30.31 -8.83
N SER A 37 -29.78 -29.71 -9.49
CA SER A 37 -28.41 -29.86 -9.09
C SER A 37 -28.33 -29.20 -7.70
N ARG A 38 -28.38 -30.03 -6.67
CA ARG A 38 -27.97 -29.62 -5.34
C ARG A 38 -26.54 -29.12 -5.48
N LYS A 39 -26.36 -27.81 -5.64
CA LYS A 39 -25.15 -27.18 -5.16
C LYS A 39 -25.07 -27.59 -3.69
N THR A 40 -24.20 -28.53 -3.40
CA THR A 40 -23.71 -28.73 -2.05
C THR A 40 -23.23 -27.39 -1.60
N GLY A 41 -24.06 -26.71 -0.82
CA GLY A 41 -23.66 -25.48 -0.14
C GLY A 41 -22.42 -25.85 0.64
N ALA A 42 -21.30 -25.23 0.28
CA ALA A 42 -20.13 -25.21 1.16
C ALA A 42 -20.69 -24.69 2.48
N SER A 43 -20.74 -25.55 3.46
CA SER A 43 -21.14 -25.22 4.82
C SER A 43 -20.33 -23.99 5.22
N GLU A 44 -21.03 -22.89 5.51
CA GLU A 44 -20.47 -21.78 6.26
C GLU A 44 -20.12 -22.32 7.65
N ASN A 45 -19.00 -23.00 7.75
CA ASN A 45 -18.44 -23.39 9.02
C ASN A 45 -17.69 -22.17 9.57
N SER A 46 -18.40 -21.10 9.85
CA SER A 46 -17.82 -19.90 10.41
C SER A 46 -18.27 -19.65 11.84
N ALA A 47 -17.89 -20.54 12.73
CA ALA A 47 -17.59 -20.09 14.07
C ALA A 47 -16.29 -19.27 13.95
N GLY A 48 -16.40 -17.97 13.70
CA GLY A 48 -15.24 -17.07 13.70
C GLY A 48 -14.54 -17.16 15.06
N HIS A 49 -13.23 -17.15 15.06
CA HIS A 49 -12.44 -17.04 16.28
C HIS A 49 -11.81 -15.65 16.38
N VAL A 50 -11.44 -15.26 17.59
CA VAL A 50 -10.98 -13.91 17.89
C VAL A 50 -9.50 -13.92 18.24
N LEU A 51 -8.74 -13.09 17.56
CA LEU A 51 -7.33 -12.81 17.85
C LEU A 51 -7.20 -11.40 18.41
N THR A 52 -6.22 -11.19 19.30
CA THR A 52 -5.92 -9.88 19.87
C THR A 52 -4.60 -9.36 19.33
N ALA A 53 -4.58 -8.13 18.86
CA ALA A 53 -3.40 -7.45 18.36
C ALA A 53 -3.23 -6.08 19.06
N GLY A 54 -2.68 -6.10 20.26
CA GLY A 54 -2.55 -4.90 21.10
C GLY A 54 -3.90 -4.34 21.53
N ASN A 55 -4.25 -3.16 21.01
CA ASN A 55 -5.52 -2.46 21.26
C ASN A 55 -6.69 -2.97 20.42
N ALA A 56 -6.46 -3.91 19.49
CA ALA A 56 -7.46 -4.32 18.50
C ALA A 56 -7.90 -5.77 18.66
N THR A 57 -9.14 -6.00 18.26
CA THR A 57 -9.76 -7.31 18.12
C THR A 57 -9.90 -7.65 16.63
N ILE A 58 -9.36 -8.81 16.23
CA ILE A 58 -9.47 -9.33 14.86
C ILE A 58 -10.34 -10.58 14.89
N THR A 59 -11.54 -10.48 14.31
CA THR A 59 -12.41 -11.66 14.17
C THR A 59 -12.05 -12.34 12.85
N VAL A 60 -11.46 -13.53 12.92
CA VAL A 60 -11.07 -14.33 11.77
C VAL A 60 -12.20 -15.28 11.40
N THR A 61 -12.63 -15.25 10.14
CA THR A 61 -13.62 -16.16 9.57
C THR A 61 -13.06 -16.83 8.33
N SER A 62 -13.38 -18.10 8.10
CA SER A 62 -12.87 -18.86 6.96
C SER A 62 -14.01 -19.35 6.08
N ARG A 63 -13.84 -19.26 4.78
CA ARG A 63 -14.72 -19.87 3.77
C ARG A 63 -13.93 -20.93 3.01
N GLY A 64 -14.36 -22.18 3.15
CA GLY A 64 -13.67 -23.36 2.62
C GLY A 64 -12.75 -24.02 3.66
N PRO A 65 -11.98 -25.03 3.25
CA PRO A 65 -11.10 -25.78 4.14
C PRO A 65 -9.96 -24.93 4.69
N ILE A 66 -9.46 -25.30 5.88
CA ILE A 66 -8.25 -24.72 6.44
C ILE A 66 -7.06 -25.08 5.54
N PRO A 67 -6.15 -24.14 5.24
CA PRO A 67 -4.94 -24.44 4.46
C PRO A 67 -4.08 -25.55 5.11
N ASP A 68 -3.29 -26.25 4.32
CA ASP A 68 -2.46 -27.40 4.76
C ASP A 68 -1.45 -27.02 5.84
N VAL A 69 -1.04 -25.76 5.94
CA VAL A 69 -0.17 -25.26 7.01
C VAL A 69 -0.84 -25.24 8.40
N GLY A 70 -2.14 -25.44 8.46
CA GLY A 70 -2.93 -25.50 9.69
C GLY A 70 -3.34 -24.14 10.26
N GLN A 71 -4.38 -24.16 11.12
CA GLN A 71 -4.98 -22.93 11.70
C GLN A 71 -3.97 -22.14 12.52
N THR A 72 -3.13 -22.78 13.32
CA THR A 72 -2.13 -22.11 14.15
C THR A 72 -1.19 -21.23 13.32
N SER A 73 -0.70 -21.73 12.19
CA SER A 73 0.19 -20.95 11.29
C SER A 73 -0.53 -19.77 10.65
N VAL A 74 -1.82 -19.92 10.33
CA VAL A 74 -2.66 -18.83 9.82
C VAL A 74 -2.85 -17.76 10.90
N ASP A 75 -3.13 -18.15 12.14
CA ASP A 75 -3.29 -17.23 13.27
C ASP A 75 -2.00 -16.46 13.58
N GLU A 76 -0.86 -17.15 13.57
CA GLU A 76 0.47 -16.54 13.74
C GLU A 76 0.77 -15.52 12.62
N TRP A 77 0.40 -15.81 11.38
CA TRP A 77 0.50 -14.88 10.26
C TRP A 77 -0.35 -13.64 10.48
N VAL A 78 -1.61 -13.78 10.93
CA VAL A 78 -2.50 -12.65 11.22
C VAL A 78 -1.94 -11.78 12.33
N VAL A 79 -1.52 -12.39 13.46
CA VAL A 79 -0.97 -11.68 14.62
C VAL A 79 0.33 -10.95 14.24
N ARG A 80 1.22 -11.59 13.49
CA ARG A 80 2.46 -11.00 13.00
C ARG A 80 2.18 -9.78 12.09
N SER A 81 1.28 -9.92 11.10
CA SER A 81 0.92 -8.82 10.20
C SER A 81 0.33 -7.63 10.96
N ALA A 82 -0.55 -7.90 11.92
CA ALA A 82 -1.10 -6.86 12.78
C ALA A 82 -0.04 -6.20 13.69
N ALA A 83 0.94 -6.97 14.17
CA ALA A 83 2.04 -6.44 14.97
C ALA A 83 2.96 -5.51 14.14
N ILE A 84 3.21 -5.84 12.87
CA ILE A 84 3.96 -5.02 11.93
C ILE A 84 3.25 -3.67 11.74
N VAL A 85 1.96 -3.68 11.41
CA VAL A 85 1.16 -2.46 11.22
C VAL A 85 1.09 -1.63 12.50
N ARG A 86 0.84 -2.27 13.63
CA ARG A 86 0.85 -1.60 14.95
C ARG A 86 2.21 -0.96 15.26
N GLY A 87 3.30 -1.62 14.93
CA GLY A 87 4.66 -1.09 15.12
C GLY A 87 4.86 0.21 14.34
N TYR A 88 4.39 0.25 13.11
CA TYR A 88 4.47 1.46 12.27
C TYR A 88 3.57 2.59 12.79
N PHE A 89 2.30 2.32 13.09
CA PHE A 89 1.34 3.35 13.50
C PHE A 89 1.38 3.69 15.01
N GLY A 90 2.04 2.86 15.83
CA GLY A 90 2.07 3.00 17.29
C GLY A 90 0.96 2.21 17.99
N GLU A 91 -0.19 2.08 17.34
CA GLU A 91 -1.32 1.24 17.70
C GLU A 91 -1.97 0.70 16.43
N PHE A 92 -2.82 -0.32 16.53
CA PHE A 92 -3.53 -0.82 15.37
C PHE A 92 -4.60 0.22 14.95
N PRO A 93 -4.76 0.52 13.64
CA PRO A 93 -5.53 1.67 13.18
C PRO A 93 -7.02 1.70 13.58
N VAL A 94 -7.62 0.54 13.83
CA VAL A 94 -9.02 0.41 14.22
C VAL A 94 -9.17 -0.50 15.44
N PRO A 95 -10.18 -0.29 16.31
CA PRO A 95 -10.36 -1.13 17.51
C PRO A 95 -10.86 -2.55 17.20
N ALA A 96 -11.51 -2.73 16.05
CA ALA A 96 -12.03 -4.03 15.63
C ALA A 96 -12.05 -4.14 14.10
N VAL A 97 -11.72 -5.33 13.58
CA VAL A 97 -11.79 -5.67 12.16
C VAL A 97 -12.20 -7.13 11.98
N THR A 98 -12.96 -7.43 10.94
CA THR A 98 -13.24 -8.80 10.51
C THR A 98 -12.29 -9.17 9.37
N LEU A 99 -11.49 -10.22 9.55
CA LEU A 99 -10.70 -10.82 8.48
C LEU A 99 -11.42 -12.06 7.94
N ARG A 100 -11.78 -12.04 6.66
CA ARG A 100 -12.35 -13.18 5.97
C ARG A 100 -11.32 -13.81 5.05
N ILE A 101 -10.99 -15.07 5.31
CA ILE A 101 -10.06 -15.86 4.49
C ILE A 101 -10.88 -16.79 3.61
N THR A 102 -10.74 -16.66 2.29
CA THR A 102 -11.35 -17.58 1.33
C THR A 102 -10.29 -18.53 0.82
N SER A 103 -10.51 -19.82 1.03
CA SER A 103 -9.62 -20.87 0.55
C SER A 103 -9.78 -21.04 -0.96
N ALA A 104 -8.68 -21.15 -1.69
CA ALA A 104 -8.62 -21.39 -3.12
C ALA A 104 -7.60 -22.47 -3.46
N ASP A 105 -7.71 -23.04 -4.65
CA ASP A 105 -6.67 -23.93 -5.16
C ASP A 105 -5.35 -23.17 -5.33
N GLY A 106 -4.23 -23.87 -5.08
CA GLY A 106 -2.91 -23.31 -5.30
C GLY A 106 -2.05 -23.25 -4.05
N GLY A 107 -0.84 -22.73 -4.20
CA GLY A 107 0.19 -22.63 -3.16
C GLY A 107 0.65 -21.20 -2.88
N ALA A 108 -0.12 -20.20 -3.28
CA ALA A 108 0.22 -18.78 -3.09
C ALA A 108 -0.89 -18.00 -2.39
N MET A 109 -0.55 -16.84 -1.84
CA MET A 109 -1.51 -15.82 -1.47
C MET A 109 -2.12 -15.24 -2.76
N GLY A 110 -3.44 -15.04 -2.75
CA GLY A 110 -4.16 -14.38 -3.84
C GLY A 110 -4.37 -12.90 -3.55
N SER A 111 -5.50 -12.37 -4.02
CA SER A 111 -5.86 -10.96 -3.80
C SER A 111 -6.33 -10.69 -2.38
N GLY A 112 -6.06 -9.47 -1.90
CA GLY A 112 -6.69 -8.86 -0.75
C GLY A 112 -7.66 -7.76 -1.14
N LYS A 113 -8.54 -7.38 -0.24
CA LYS A 113 -9.39 -6.18 -0.34
C LYS A 113 -9.88 -5.73 1.01
N THR A 114 -9.76 -4.44 1.28
CA THR A 114 -10.20 -3.80 2.51
C THR A 114 -11.44 -2.95 2.29
N TYR A 115 -12.35 -2.97 3.27
CA TYR A 115 -13.61 -2.23 3.27
C TYR A 115 -13.78 -1.51 4.62
N GLY A 116 -14.16 -0.24 4.58
CA GLY A 116 -14.44 0.55 5.78
C GLY A 116 -15.88 0.50 6.26
N TYR A 117 -16.82 0.21 5.36
CA TYR A 117 -18.27 0.27 5.63
C TYR A 117 -18.97 -1.07 5.35
N PRO A 118 -20.01 -1.47 6.10
CA PRO A 118 -20.55 -0.83 7.31
C PRO A 118 -19.65 -0.95 8.56
N GLN A 119 -18.69 -1.86 8.53
CA GLN A 119 -17.66 -2.05 9.55
C GLN A 119 -16.35 -2.47 8.89
N PRO A 120 -15.18 -2.15 9.49
CA PRO A 120 -13.88 -2.54 8.95
C PRO A 120 -13.81 -4.05 8.68
N ARG A 121 -13.49 -4.41 7.44
CA ARG A 121 -13.39 -5.79 6.98
C ARG A 121 -12.29 -5.93 5.96
N ILE A 122 -11.51 -6.98 6.10
CA ILE A 122 -10.50 -7.40 5.13
C ILE A 122 -10.92 -8.77 4.56
N GLU A 123 -10.85 -8.92 3.26
CA GLU A 123 -11.07 -10.20 2.57
C GLU A 123 -9.79 -10.58 1.85
N VAL A 124 -9.29 -11.78 2.09
CA VAL A 124 -8.12 -12.33 1.40
C VAL A 124 -8.41 -13.70 0.83
N THR A 125 -7.77 -14.01 -0.29
CA THR A 125 -7.79 -15.35 -0.88
C THR A 125 -6.47 -16.03 -0.58
N MET A 126 -6.52 -17.24 -0.03
CA MET A 126 -5.33 -18.01 0.36
C MET A 126 -5.35 -19.38 -0.29
N GLY A 127 -4.26 -19.76 -0.95
CA GLY A 127 -4.10 -21.09 -1.51
C GLY A 127 -4.08 -22.19 -0.46
N GLN A 128 -4.81 -23.28 -0.67
CA GLN A 128 -4.87 -24.40 0.28
C GLN A 128 -3.48 -25.01 0.54
N ARG A 129 -2.62 -25.07 -0.49
CA ARG A 129 -1.27 -25.63 -0.43
C ARG A 129 -0.19 -24.56 -0.21
N ILE A 130 -0.56 -23.41 0.39
CA ILE A 130 0.42 -22.37 0.74
C ILE A 130 1.47 -22.96 1.68
N SER A 131 2.75 -22.64 1.43
CA SER A 131 3.84 -23.08 2.30
C SER A 131 4.04 -22.10 3.46
N LEU A 132 4.65 -22.54 4.56
CA LEU A 132 5.05 -21.66 5.66
C LEU A 132 6.00 -20.55 5.19
N ALA A 133 6.89 -20.85 4.26
CA ALA A 133 7.80 -19.84 3.68
C ALA A 133 7.02 -18.75 2.95
N ALA A 134 6.05 -19.12 2.08
CA ALA A 134 5.21 -18.17 1.38
C ALA A 134 4.31 -17.36 2.33
N LEU A 135 3.82 -17.97 3.42
CA LEU A 135 3.02 -17.29 4.42
C LEU A 135 3.88 -16.32 5.28
N ASN A 136 5.14 -16.65 5.52
CA ASN A 136 6.07 -15.79 6.24
C ASN A 136 6.56 -14.60 5.40
N ASP A 137 6.62 -14.77 4.09
CA ASP A 137 7.01 -13.71 3.15
C ASP A 137 5.82 -12.89 2.63
N ASP A 138 4.60 -13.23 3.05
CA ASP A 138 3.40 -12.52 2.60
C ASP A 138 3.42 -11.04 2.96
N TRP A 139 3.09 -10.22 1.97
CA TRP A 139 2.95 -8.78 2.07
C TRP A 139 1.48 -8.33 2.03
N VAL A 140 0.58 -9.16 1.48
CA VAL A 140 -0.80 -8.79 1.16
C VAL A 140 -1.55 -8.35 2.41
N LEU A 141 -1.45 -9.09 3.52
CA LEU A 141 -2.21 -8.74 4.72
C LEU A 141 -1.72 -7.45 5.38
N VAL A 142 -0.42 -7.17 5.34
CA VAL A 142 0.14 -5.90 5.84
C VAL A 142 -0.33 -4.72 4.99
N HIS A 143 -0.37 -4.89 3.66
CA HIS A 143 -0.91 -3.91 2.72
C HIS A 143 -2.39 -3.63 3.02
N GLU A 144 -3.20 -4.67 3.13
CA GLU A 144 -4.63 -4.53 3.41
C GLU A 144 -4.91 -3.92 4.79
N MET A 145 -4.15 -4.29 5.81
CA MET A 145 -4.28 -3.68 7.13
C MET A 145 -3.86 -2.21 7.14
N THR A 146 -2.95 -1.80 6.25
CA THR A 146 -2.52 -0.40 6.12
C THR A 146 -3.65 0.50 5.64
N HIS A 147 -4.52 0.03 4.74
CA HIS A 147 -5.70 0.78 4.30
C HIS A 147 -6.62 1.21 5.46
N LEU A 148 -6.66 0.45 6.55
CA LEU A 148 -7.46 0.81 7.73
C LEU A 148 -7.00 2.12 8.41
N SER A 149 -5.80 2.60 8.10
CA SER A 149 -5.19 3.78 8.73
C SER A 149 -5.60 5.11 8.12
N LEU A 150 -6.21 5.09 6.94
CA LEU A 150 -6.63 6.29 6.22
C LEU A 150 -8.16 6.38 6.18
N PRO A 151 -8.73 7.58 6.26
CA PRO A 151 -10.12 7.80 5.89
C PRO A 151 -10.36 7.42 4.44
N ALA A 152 -11.60 7.03 4.11
CA ALA A 152 -12.02 6.87 2.73
C ALA A 152 -11.88 8.21 1.99
N ILE A 153 -11.42 8.15 0.75
CA ILE A 153 -11.21 9.29 -0.14
C ILE A 153 -11.91 9.06 -1.46
N ALA A 154 -12.17 10.14 -2.22
CA ALA A 154 -12.78 10.04 -3.53
C ALA A 154 -11.93 9.19 -4.49
N ASP A 155 -12.60 8.48 -5.40
CA ASP A 155 -11.96 7.52 -6.32
C ASP A 155 -10.82 8.11 -7.14
N GLU A 156 -10.90 9.40 -7.50
CA GLU A 156 -9.85 10.12 -8.24
C GLU A 156 -8.53 10.20 -7.46
N HIS A 157 -8.59 10.10 -6.14
CA HIS A 157 -7.42 10.13 -5.26
C HIS A 157 -7.01 8.72 -4.77
N ASN A 158 -7.58 7.65 -5.32
CA ASN A 158 -7.27 6.27 -4.91
C ASN A 158 -5.76 5.96 -4.94
N TRP A 159 -5.00 6.66 -5.78
CA TRP A 159 -3.54 6.56 -5.82
C TRP A 159 -2.87 6.89 -4.47
N LEU A 160 -3.49 7.75 -3.63
CA LEU A 160 -2.96 8.04 -2.29
C LEU A 160 -3.16 6.85 -1.35
N ALA A 161 -4.34 6.23 -1.36
CA ALA A 161 -4.61 5.06 -0.52
C ALA A 161 -3.72 3.88 -0.90
N GLU A 162 -3.62 3.57 -2.20
CA GLU A 162 -2.77 2.48 -2.71
C GLU A 162 -1.29 2.80 -2.52
N GLY A 163 -0.89 4.03 -2.83
CA GLY A 163 0.50 4.47 -2.66
C GLY A 163 0.98 4.41 -1.22
N VAL A 164 0.14 4.83 -0.27
CA VAL A 164 0.44 4.68 1.17
C VAL A 164 0.53 3.21 1.54
N ALA A 165 -0.39 2.36 1.08
CA ALA A 165 -0.37 0.94 1.40
C ALA A 165 0.90 0.25 0.87
N VAL A 166 1.30 0.52 -0.38
CA VAL A 166 2.55 0.00 -0.99
C VAL A 166 3.79 0.49 -0.25
N TYR A 167 3.86 1.80 0.02
CA TYR A 167 5.03 2.37 0.68
C TYR A 167 5.16 1.90 2.14
N VAL A 168 4.08 1.95 2.89
CA VAL A 168 4.08 1.60 4.32
C VAL A 168 4.30 0.11 4.52
N GLU A 169 3.72 -0.75 3.69
CA GLU A 169 3.90 -2.19 3.79
C GLU A 169 5.38 -2.56 3.80
N GLY A 170 6.15 -2.13 2.81
CA GLY A 170 7.57 -2.42 2.72
C GLY A 170 8.38 -1.82 3.88
N VAL A 171 8.14 -0.54 4.22
CA VAL A 171 8.83 0.14 5.33
C VAL A 171 8.49 -0.51 6.67
N ALA A 172 7.22 -0.80 6.95
CA ALA A 172 6.78 -1.38 8.22
C ALA A 172 7.34 -2.79 8.43
N ARG A 173 7.36 -3.63 7.38
CA ARG A 173 7.97 -4.96 7.40
C ARG A 173 9.48 -4.88 7.66
N THR A 174 10.15 -3.91 7.06
CA THR A 174 11.59 -3.68 7.29
C THR A 174 11.85 -3.22 8.73
N GLN A 175 11.07 -2.27 9.24
CA GLN A 175 11.16 -1.80 10.63
C GLN A 175 10.91 -2.92 11.65
N ALA A 176 10.07 -3.89 11.30
CA ALA A 176 9.77 -5.06 12.15
C ALA A 176 10.77 -6.22 11.99
N GLY A 177 11.73 -6.12 11.06
CA GLY A 177 12.72 -7.18 10.78
C GLY A 177 12.15 -8.36 9.97
N ASN A 178 10.95 -8.23 9.41
CA ASN A 178 10.34 -9.22 8.52
C ASN A 178 10.89 -9.14 7.07
N LEU A 179 11.39 -7.97 6.70
CA LEU A 179 12.04 -7.69 5.42
C LEU A 179 13.41 -7.08 5.65
N THR A 180 14.39 -7.39 4.80
CA THR A 180 15.71 -6.74 4.90
C THR A 180 15.70 -5.36 4.25
N GLU A 181 16.51 -4.43 4.74
CA GLU A 181 16.66 -3.11 4.13
C GLU A 181 17.10 -3.22 2.67
N ALA A 182 18.00 -4.15 2.36
CA ALA A 182 18.47 -4.38 0.99
C ALA A 182 17.33 -4.81 0.06
N HIS A 183 16.45 -5.69 0.51
CA HIS A 183 15.30 -6.14 -0.28
C HIS A 183 14.32 -4.99 -0.54
N LEU A 184 13.97 -4.22 0.49
CA LEU A 184 13.08 -3.06 0.35
C LEU A 184 13.59 -2.07 -0.70
N TRP A 185 14.87 -1.67 -0.58
CA TRP A 185 15.43 -0.67 -1.50
C TRP A 185 15.66 -1.22 -2.90
N ASP A 186 15.91 -2.52 -3.05
CA ASP A 186 15.96 -3.19 -4.35
C ASP A 186 14.58 -3.16 -5.04
N GLU A 187 13.54 -3.51 -4.32
CA GLU A 187 12.17 -3.43 -4.81
C GLU A 187 11.77 -1.99 -5.20
N TYR A 188 12.06 -1.01 -4.35
CA TYR A 188 11.76 0.38 -4.64
C TYR A 188 12.54 0.90 -5.85
N ALA A 189 13.83 0.59 -5.95
CA ALA A 189 14.67 1.00 -7.08
C ALA A 189 14.19 0.39 -8.42
N THR A 190 13.65 -0.83 -8.40
CA THR A 190 13.17 -1.53 -9.61
C THR A 190 11.72 -1.26 -9.95
N SER A 191 10.89 -0.94 -8.98
CA SER A 191 9.42 -0.84 -9.18
C SER A 191 8.88 0.58 -9.20
N MET A 192 9.40 1.51 -8.39
CA MET A 192 8.96 2.91 -8.40
C MET A 192 9.14 3.60 -9.76
N PRO A 193 10.16 3.30 -10.60
CA PRO A 193 10.24 3.84 -11.95
C PRO A 193 9.02 3.52 -12.83
N LYS A 194 8.28 2.43 -12.56
CA LYS A 194 7.03 2.08 -13.26
C LYS A 194 5.93 3.12 -13.02
N GLY A 195 5.99 3.81 -11.89
CA GLY A 195 5.06 4.86 -11.50
C GLY A 195 5.36 6.25 -12.09
N LEU A 196 6.45 6.41 -12.84
CA LEU A 196 6.75 7.67 -13.54
C LEU A 196 5.74 7.96 -14.66
N PRO A 197 5.50 9.24 -14.96
CA PRO A 197 4.62 9.62 -16.07
C PRO A 197 5.03 8.97 -17.38
N GLN A 198 4.05 8.47 -18.12
CA GLN A 198 4.20 7.95 -19.48
C GLN A 198 3.56 8.92 -20.47
N PRO A 199 3.82 8.79 -21.79
CA PRO A 199 3.15 9.63 -22.79
C PRO A 199 1.64 9.63 -22.60
N GLY A 200 1.03 10.83 -22.46
CA GLY A 200 -0.40 11.02 -22.21
C GLY A 200 -0.78 11.08 -20.73
N ASP A 201 0.17 10.99 -19.80
CA ASP A 201 -0.07 11.22 -18.37
C ASP A 201 -0.58 12.63 -18.10
N GLN A 202 -1.56 12.75 -17.23
CA GLN A 202 -2.20 14.02 -16.84
C GLN A 202 -2.10 14.30 -15.33
N GLY A 203 -1.18 13.61 -14.63
CA GLY A 203 -1.04 13.69 -13.18
C GLY A 203 -1.76 12.57 -12.43
N LEU A 204 -1.50 12.48 -11.13
CA LEU A 204 -1.99 11.37 -10.30
C LEU A 204 -3.52 11.32 -10.18
N ASP A 205 -4.19 12.47 -10.13
CA ASP A 205 -5.65 12.55 -10.01
C ASP A 205 -6.39 12.22 -11.33
N ARG A 206 -5.67 12.14 -12.46
CA ARG A 206 -6.28 11.96 -13.78
C ARG A 206 -5.76 10.76 -14.56
N THR A 207 -4.72 10.10 -14.07
CA THR A 207 -4.10 8.95 -14.74
C THR A 207 -4.20 7.72 -13.86
N HIS A 208 -5.23 6.88 -14.10
CA HIS A 208 -5.59 5.75 -13.24
C HIS A 208 -5.06 4.40 -13.78
N THR A 209 -3.86 4.37 -14.36
CA THR A 209 -3.21 3.10 -14.70
C THR A 209 -2.71 2.42 -13.42
N TRP A 210 -2.68 1.07 -13.42
CA TRP A 210 -2.18 0.32 -12.26
C TRP A 210 -0.83 0.84 -11.77
N ALA A 211 0.15 0.97 -12.66
CA ALA A 211 1.49 1.42 -12.27
C ALA A 211 1.49 2.85 -11.70
N ARG A 212 0.66 3.75 -12.27
CA ARG A 212 0.57 5.13 -11.80
C ARG A 212 -0.13 5.23 -10.45
N THR A 213 -1.17 4.42 -10.24
CA THR A 213 -1.89 4.36 -8.97
C THR A 213 -1.00 3.81 -7.85
N TYR A 214 -0.42 2.64 -8.02
CA TYR A 214 0.34 1.96 -6.97
C TYR A 214 1.75 2.55 -6.81
N TRP A 215 2.55 2.52 -7.86
CA TRP A 215 3.96 2.96 -7.79
C TRP A 215 4.12 4.46 -7.91
N GLY A 216 3.24 5.16 -8.62
CA GLY A 216 3.21 6.63 -8.63
C GLY A 216 2.81 7.19 -7.27
N GLY A 217 1.84 6.57 -6.61
CA GLY A 217 1.45 6.89 -5.24
C GLY A 217 2.55 6.56 -4.22
N ALA A 218 3.22 5.41 -4.35
CA ALA A 218 4.36 5.07 -3.50
C ALA A 218 5.54 6.03 -3.69
N LEU A 219 5.78 6.48 -4.91
CA LEU A 219 6.80 7.48 -5.22
C LEU A 219 6.46 8.84 -4.58
N TYR A 220 5.20 9.27 -4.62
CA TYR A 220 4.73 10.43 -3.86
C TYR A 220 5.08 10.28 -2.37
N CYS A 221 4.78 9.14 -1.76
CA CYS A 221 5.08 8.86 -0.35
C CYS A 221 6.58 8.92 -0.04
N LEU A 222 7.42 8.32 -0.89
CA LEU A 222 8.88 8.38 -0.73
C LEU A 222 9.42 9.80 -0.82
N ILE A 223 9.01 10.57 -1.84
CA ILE A 223 9.42 11.97 -2.01
C ILE A 223 9.01 12.78 -0.78
N ALA A 224 7.78 12.61 -0.32
CA ALA A 224 7.27 13.30 0.86
C ALA A 224 8.07 12.93 2.12
N ASP A 225 8.34 11.64 2.36
CA ASP A 225 9.12 11.20 3.53
C ASP A 225 10.54 11.76 3.52
N VAL A 226 11.21 11.70 2.36
CA VAL A 226 12.55 12.27 2.19
C VAL A 226 12.56 13.77 2.47
N GLN A 227 11.65 14.54 1.87
CA GLN A 227 11.60 15.99 2.05
C GLN A 227 11.23 16.41 3.48
N ILE A 228 10.28 15.71 4.13
CA ILE A 228 9.95 15.95 5.55
C ILE A 228 11.20 15.73 6.40
N ARG A 229 11.91 14.62 6.19
CA ARG A 229 13.12 14.28 6.95
C ARG A 229 14.25 15.29 6.73
N GLU A 230 14.45 15.75 5.51
CA GLU A 230 15.44 16.80 5.23
C GLU A 230 15.08 18.11 5.95
N LYS A 231 13.86 18.62 5.76
CA LYS A 231 13.37 19.87 6.40
C LYS A 231 13.41 19.80 7.93
N THR A 232 13.13 18.64 8.50
CA THR A 232 13.08 18.44 9.95
C THR A 232 14.36 17.86 10.56
N LYS A 233 15.40 17.62 9.74
CA LYS A 233 16.66 16.97 10.19
C LYS A 233 16.39 15.62 10.85
N ASN A 234 15.58 14.79 10.20
CA ASN A 234 15.12 13.47 10.67
C ASN A 234 14.33 13.48 12.00
N ARG A 235 13.84 14.63 12.47
CA ARG A 235 12.97 14.69 13.66
C ARG A 235 11.55 14.22 13.38
N ARG A 236 11.10 14.36 12.13
CA ARG A 236 9.81 13.92 11.62
C ARG A 236 10.00 13.19 10.29
N GLY A 237 9.05 12.32 9.98
CA GLY A 237 8.93 11.65 8.70
C GLY A 237 7.48 11.45 8.32
N LEU A 238 7.21 10.83 7.16
CA LEU A 238 5.86 10.50 6.72
C LEU A 238 5.11 9.65 7.76
N GLN A 239 5.82 8.80 8.50
CA GLN A 239 5.26 8.00 9.57
C GLN A 239 4.58 8.84 10.66
N ASP A 240 5.12 10.03 11.00
CA ASP A 240 4.51 10.93 11.97
C ASP A 240 3.21 11.54 11.42
N ALA A 241 3.19 11.92 10.15
CA ALA A 241 1.99 12.40 9.45
C ALA A 241 0.88 11.34 9.44
N LEU A 242 1.21 10.12 8.99
CA LEU A 242 0.24 9.02 8.88
C LEU A 242 -0.30 8.59 10.26
N ARG A 243 0.53 8.61 11.30
CA ARG A 243 0.09 8.38 12.69
C ARG A 243 -0.89 9.43 13.18
N ALA A 244 -0.69 10.69 12.85
CA ALA A 244 -1.61 11.75 13.20
C ALA A 244 -2.94 11.60 12.47
N ILE A 245 -2.92 11.35 11.16
CA ILE A 245 -4.11 11.10 10.35
C ILE A 245 -4.92 9.92 10.91
N ALA A 246 -4.26 8.78 11.18
CA ALA A 246 -4.93 7.60 11.73
C ALA A 246 -5.61 7.90 13.08
N ARG A 247 -4.98 8.67 13.96
CA ARG A 247 -5.55 9.03 15.27
C ARG A 247 -6.73 9.98 15.18
N THR A 248 -6.77 10.88 14.20
CA THR A 248 -7.81 11.90 14.06
C THR A 248 -8.90 11.51 13.05
N GLY A 249 -8.62 10.56 12.15
CA GLY A 249 -9.47 10.22 11.03
C GLY A 249 -10.57 9.22 11.29
N GLY A 250 -10.56 8.52 12.42
CA GLY A 250 -11.50 7.42 12.66
C GLY A 250 -11.36 6.25 11.69
N GLY A 251 -10.26 6.18 10.97
CA GLY A 251 -9.96 5.15 9.98
C GLY A 251 -10.86 5.20 8.74
N MET A 252 -10.90 4.13 7.99
CA MET A 252 -11.58 3.99 6.70
C MET A 252 -13.12 4.10 6.77
N SER A 253 -13.72 4.13 7.95
CA SER A 253 -15.16 4.36 8.13
C SER A 253 -15.58 5.84 8.02
N GLN A 254 -14.63 6.76 7.94
CA GLN A 254 -14.85 8.19 7.74
C GLN A 254 -14.41 8.55 6.31
N GLU A 255 -15.14 9.45 5.67
CA GLU A 255 -14.76 10.00 4.37
C GLU A 255 -14.22 11.43 4.55
N TRP A 256 -13.02 11.68 4.03
CA TRP A 256 -12.38 12.99 4.07
C TRP A 256 -11.97 13.47 2.69
N PRO A 257 -12.10 14.78 2.40
CA PRO A 257 -11.45 15.36 1.24
C PRO A 257 -9.92 15.27 1.39
N ILE A 258 -9.22 15.07 0.28
CA ILE A 258 -7.76 14.87 0.27
C ILE A 258 -7.03 16.03 0.94
N GLU A 259 -7.50 17.27 0.76
CA GLU A 259 -6.90 18.48 1.33
C GLU A 259 -6.91 18.45 2.87
N ARG A 260 -7.90 17.78 3.46
CA ARG A 260 -7.93 17.60 4.92
C ARG A 260 -6.85 16.62 5.36
N ILE A 261 -6.70 15.50 4.65
CA ILE A 261 -5.68 14.49 4.94
C ILE A 261 -4.28 15.12 4.87
N LEU A 262 -4.01 15.88 3.80
CA LEU A 262 -2.73 16.55 3.61
C LEU A 262 -2.43 17.57 4.70
N ARG A 263 -3.42 18.44 5.05
CA ARG A 263 -3.25 19.43 6.11
C ARG A 263 -2.99 18.82 7.49
N GLU A 264 -3.69 17.74 7.84
CA GLU A 264 -3.47 17.03 9.11
C GLU A 264 -2.04 16.45 9.18
N GLY A 265 -1.58 15.86 8.08
CA GLY A 265 -0.22 15.33 8.00
C GLY A 265 0.85 16.42 8.02
N ASP A 266 0.65 17.52 7.30
CA ASP A 266 1.54 18.68 7.28
C ASP A 266 1.63 19.34 8.67
N ALA A 267 0.50 19.51 9.35
CA ALA A 267 0.46 20.03 10.72
C ALA A 267 1.24 19.13 11.69
N ALA A 268 1.12 17.81 11.56
CA ALA A 268 1.82 16.87 12.44
C ALA A 268 3.34 16.85 12.24
N THR A 269 3.80 17.19 11.05
CA THR A 269 5.24 17.25 10.73
C THR A 269 5.82 18.65 10.89
N GLY A 270 4.98 19.69 10.98
CA GLY A 270 5.38 21.09 10.98
C GLY A 270 5.94 21.54 9.64
N THR A 271 5.45 20.93 8.54
CA THR A 271 5.88 21.23 7.15
C THR A 271 4.66 21.42 6.25
N THR A 272 4.87 21.77 4.98
CA THR A 272 3.85 21.82 3.93
C THR A 272 4.10 20.78 2.84
N VAL A 273 4.97 19.79 3.13
CA VAL A 273 5.51 18.89 2.13
C VAL A 273 4.44 18.04 1.46
N LEU A 274 3.49 17.49 2.22
CA LEU A 274 2.44 16.66 1.63
C LEU A 274 1.61 17.45 0.63
N THR A 275 1.24 18.68 0.99
CA THR A 275 0.50 19.58 0.10
C THR A 275 1.35 20.01 -1.10
N ASP A 276 2.62 20.38 -0.89
CA ASP A 276 3.51 20.87 -1.95
C ASP A 276 3.75 19.77 -3.01
N VAL A 277 4.04 18.54 -2.57
CA VAL A 277 4.26 17.40 -3.49
C VAL A 277 2.97 17.01 -4.19
N TYR A 278 1.82 17.05 -3.52
CA TYR A 278 0.52 16.82 -4.13
C TYR A 278 0.25 17.82 -5.25
N VAL A 279 0.41 19.12 -5.00
CA VAL A 279 0.22 20.17 -6.01
C VAL A 279 1.14 19.95 -7.21
N ALA A 280 2.37 19.47 -7.01
CA ALA A 280 3.30 19.17 -8.08
C ALA A 280 2.92 17.97 -8.94
N MET A 281 2.15 16.99 -8.40
CA MET A 281 1.92 15.70 -9.05
C MET A 281 0.48 15.44 -9.49
N LYS A 282 -0.51 16.21 -8.99
CA LYS A 282 -1.94 15.87 -9.08
C LYS A 282 -2.52 15.98 -10.50
N ASP A 283 -2.19 17.02 -11.26
CA ASP A 283 -2.89 17.40 -12.51
C ASP A 283 -1.98 17.62 -13.72
N HIS A 284 -0.71 17.25 -13.60
CA HIS A 284 0.26 17.28 -14.69
C HIS A 284 1.37 16.24 -14.51
N PRO A 285 2.07 15.85 -15.59
CA PRO A 285 3.12 14.85 -15.53
C PRO A 285 4.36 15.39 -14.81
N TYR A 286 4.50 15.10 -13.53
CA TYR A 286 5.70 15.41 -12.77
C TYR A 286 6.63 14.19 -12.74
N ALA A 287 7.82 14.34 -13.29
CA ALA A 287 8.86 13.32 -13.31
C ALA A 287 10.05 13.77 -12.44
N PRO A 288 10.18 13.28 -11.20
CA PRO A 288 11.35 13.54 -10.38
C PRO A 288 12.59 12.87 -10.98
N ASP A 289 13.78 13.45 -10.73
CA ASP A 289 15.04 12.75 -11.04
C ASP A 289 15.25 11.61 -10.03
N ILE A 290 14.74 10.45 -10.43
CA ILE A 290 14.81 9.24 -9.60
C ILE A 290 16.26 8.73 -9.48
N ALA A 291 17.08 8.93 -10.50
CA ALA A 291 18.48 8.51 -10.47
C ALA A 291 19.29 9.34 -9.48
N GLU A 292 19.05 10.65 -9.45
CA GLU A 292 19.62 11.54 -8.43
C GLU A 292 19.14 11.15 -7.03
N LEU A 293 17.83 10.90 -6.86
CA LEU A 293 17.26 10.48 -5.57
C LEU A 293 17.92 9.20 -5.05
N TRP A 294 18.08 8.18 -5.91
CA TRP A 294 18.77 6.94 -5.52
C TRP A 294 20.23 7.17 -5.16
N SER A 295 20.92 7.99 -5.94
CA SER A 295 22.31 8.36 -5.65
C SER A 295 22.45 9.07 -4.31
N ASP A 296 21.56 10.02 -4.02
CA ASP A 296 21.56 10.77 -2.77
C ASP A 296 21.24 9.90 -1.56
N LEU A 297 20.30 8.97 -1.69
CA LEU A 297 19.99 7.97 -0.66
C LEU A 297 21.13 6.93 -0.50
N GLY A 298 22.11 6.95 -1.41
CA GLY A 298 23.26 6.04 -1.38
C GLY A 298 22.96 4.64 -1.87
N LEU A 299 21.95 4.46 -2.74
CA LEU A 299 21.61 3.17 -3.31
C LEU A 299 22.60 2.82 -4.44
N ARG A 300 23.15 1.63 -4.39
CA ARG A 300 24.08 1.10 -5.39
C ARG A 300 23.66 -0.32 -5.77
N LEU A 301 22.95 -0.44 -6.89
CA LEU A 301 22.57 -1.74 -7.43
C LEU A 301 23.75 -2.31 -8.22
N GLY A 302 24.16 -3.54 -7.90
CA GLY A 302 25.26 -4.25 -8.55
C GLY A 302 24.98 -5.75 -8.70
N GLU A 303 25.91 -6.49 -9.31
CA GLU A 303 25.77 -7.95 -9.53
C GLU A 303 25.53 -8.77 -8.24
N GLY A 304 25.89 -8.23 -7.08
CA GLY A 304 25.67 -8.84 -5.76
C GLY A 304 24.44 -8.33 -5.00
N GLY A 305 23.50 -7.67 -5.70
CA GLY A 305 22.31 -7.06 -5.10
C GLY A 305 22.51 -5.62 -4.62
N MET A 306 21.57 -5.12 -3.81
CA MET A 306 21.59 -3.76 -3.28
C MET A 306 22.72 -3.57 -2.27
N ARG A 307 23.49 -2.50 -2.46
CA ARG A 307 24.53 -2.02 -1.53
C ARG A 307 24.27 -0.57 -1.16
N PHE A 308 24.86 -0.11 -0.08
CA PHE A 308 24.64 1.24 0.45
C PHE A 308 25.94 2.02 0.54
N ASP A 309 25.91 3.25 0.02
CA ASP A 309 26.95 4.25 0.21
C ASP A 309 26.58 5.08 1.46
N GLU A 310 27.27 4.79 2.56
CA GLU A 310 27.01 5.46 3.84
C GLU A 310 27.49 6.92 3.89
N THR A 311 28.25 7.36 2.87
CA THR A 311 28.73 8.74 2.73
C THR A 311 27.81 9.60 1.87
N ALA A 312 26.78 9.01 1.24
CA ALA A 312 25.84 9.72 0.40
C ALA A 312 25.03 10.77 1.20
N ARG A 313 24.65 11.84 0.53
CA ARG A 313 24.00 13.02 1.13
C ARG A 313 22.79 12.68 2.01
N LEU A 314 21.96 11.74 1.57
CA LEU A 314 20.75 11.30 2.25
C LEU A 314 20.87 9.91 2.90
N ALA A 315 22.07 9.36 3.09
CA ALA A 315 22.26 8.07 3.75
C ALA A 315 21.62 8.03 5.15
N ALA A 316 21.70 9.13 5.89
CA ALA A 316 21.04 9.24 7.21
C ALA A 316 19.49 9.25 7.11
N VAL A 317 18.93 9.80 6.04
CA VAL A 317 17.49 9.77 5.75
C VAL A 317 17.06 8.34 5.42
N ARG A 318 17.78 7.66 4.52
CA ARG A 318 17.52 6.24 4.19
C ARG A 318 17.43 5.39 5.46
N ARG A 319 18.47 5.46 6.32
CA ARG A 319 18.47 4.71 7.58
C ARG A 319 17.35 5.10 8.53
N ALA A 320 16.93 6.37 8.52
CA ALA A 320 15.85 6.83 9.38
C ALA A 320 14.47 6.32 8.91
N ILE A 321 14.27 6.11 7.60
CA ILE A 321 13.05 5.51 7.04
C ILE A 321 12.89 4.06 7.53
N THR A 322 13.95 3.27 7.49
CA THR A 322 13.91 1.83 7.77
C THR A 322 14.15 1.48 9.25
N ARG A 323 14.58 2.46 10.05
CA ARG A 323 14.82 2.22 11.49
C ARG A 323 13.52 1.98 12.23
N ALA A 324 13.48 0.89 13.01
CA ALA A 324 12.38 0.65 13.94
C ALA A 324 12.18 1.88 14.86
N PRO A 325 10.94 2.32 15.05
CA PRO A 325 10.65 3.38 16.00
C PRO A 325 11.16 2.97 17.38
N SER A 326 11.98 3.81 18.01
CA SER A 326 12.33 3.60 19.41
C SER A 326 11.04 3.56 20.22
N ALA A 327 10.87 2.55 21.08
CA ALA A 327 9.77 2.52 22.02
C ALA A 327 9.78 3.84 22.79
N ARG A 328 8.82 4.72 22.56
CA ARG A 328 8.67 5.94 23.35
C ARG A 328 8.48 5.49 24.80
N ARG A 329 9.35 5.90 25.69
CA ARG A 329 9.08 5.83 27.12
C ARG A 329 7.75 6.54 27.33
N THR A 330 6.75 5.82 27.81
CA THR A 330 5.51 6.42 28.31
C THR A 330 5.89 7.33 29.47
N GLY A 331 6.08 8.63 29.20
CA GLY A 331 6.51 9.59 30.23
C GLY A 331 6.95 10.94 29.69
N ASP A 332 7.25 11.10 28.42
CA ASP A 332 7.59 12.40 27.88
C ASP A 332 6.30 13.18 27.54
N ALA A 333 5.69 13.78 28.56
CA ALA A 333 4.85 14.94 28.38
C ALA A 333 5.70 15.99 27.63
N TYR A 334 5.16 16.55 26.58
CA TYR A 334 5.72 17.68 25.84
C TYR A 334 5.99 18.83 26.82
N VAL A 335 7.23 18.96 27.28
CA VAL A 335 7.70 20.15 27.99
C VAL A 335 8.28 21.04 26.91
N ASP A 336 7.57 22.14 26.63
CA ASP A 336 8.00 23.22 25.78
C ASP A 336 9.26 23.85 26.41
N ALA A 337 10.44 23.61 25.85
CA ALA A 337 11.73 23.98 26.43
C ALA A 337 12.14 25.42 26.06
N ASP A 338 11.21 26.26 25.62
CA ASP A 338 11.46 27.67 25.29
C ASP A 338 10.48 28.66 25.98
N ALA A 339 10.01 28.33 27.17
CA ALA A 339 9.38 29.37 28.02
C ALA A 339 10.49 30.13 28.75
N GLU A 340 10.71 31.35 28.30
CA GLU A 340 11.59 32.37 28.89
C GLU A 340 11.47 32.43 30.43
N ARG A 341 12.60 32.33 31.12
CA ARG A 341 12.65 32.65 32.55
C ARG A 341 12.50 34.16 32.72
N PRO A 342 11.60 34.65 33.54
CA PRO A 342 11.58 36.08 33.89
C PRO A 342 12.82 36.40 34.74
N GLU A 343 13.56 37.41 34.30
CA GLU A 343 14.67 37.99 35.07
C GLU A 343 14.14 38.55 36.41
N THR A 344 14.71 38.06 37.48
CA THR A 344 14.47 38.62 38.82
C THR A 344 15.38 39.84 39.02
N PRO A 345 14.87 41.02 39.39
CA PRO A 345 15.72 42.16 39.64
C PRO A 345 16.44 41.98 40.98
N VAL A 346 17.76 42.15 40.93
CA VAL A 346 18.65 42.23 42.09
C VAL A 346 18.43 43.57 42.79
N ARG A 347 18.16 43.52 44.09
CA ARG A 347 18.39 44.60 45.02
C ARG A 347 19.69 44.38 45.75
#